data_d5c8968c1481d20cc83a45d9149baabe
#
_entry.id   d5c8968c1481d20cc83a45d9149baabe
#
_cell.length_a   1.000
_cell.length_b   1.000
_cell.length_c   1.000
_cell.angle_alpha   90.00
_cell.angle_beta   90.00
_cell.angle_gamma   90.00
#
_symmetry.space_group_name_H-M   'P 1'
#
loop_
_entity.id
_entity.type
_entity.pdbx_description
1 polymer ?
#
loop_
_entity_poly.entity_id
_entity_poly.type
_entity_poly.pdbx_seq_one_letter_code
_entity_poly.pdbx_strand_id
1 'polypeptide(L)'
;RSGWADKEVDGPRENLHPLLDLIMEHVKPAELDKTKPFAMLSTLLYADSFLGRSLVGRISQGTAKANQPIKAINLKGEKVDEGKLTKIFRYEGTKKVPIEIGEAGDIVVIAGLEKANVADTICDPEVNDPIPATPIDPPTMSITISVNSSPLAGTEGKKLTSTQIRDRLV
;
A
#
# COMPACT_ATOMS: atom_id res chain seq x y z
N ARG A 1 -33.67 -12.19 8.49
CA ARG A 1 -33.88 -12.20 7.03
C ARG A 1 -33.07 -13.38 6.47
N SER A 2 -33.75 -14.40 5.94
CA SER A 2 -33.13 -15.51 5.22
C SER A 2 -32.85 -15.09 3.78
N GLY A 3 -31.59 -15.18 3.34
CA GLY A 3 -31.22 -14.98 1.93
C GLY A 3 -31.27 -16.32 1.19
N TRP A 4 -31.66 -16.29 -0.05
CA TRP A 4 -31.63 -17.43 -0.96
C TRP A 4 -31.19 -16.97 -2.36
N ALA A 5 -30.67 -17.87 -3.14
CA ALA A 5 -30.33 -17.70 -4.54
C ALA A 5 -30.67 -18.99 -5.29
N ASP A 6 -31.03 -18.88 -6.56
CA ASP A 6 -31.26 -20.01 -7.44
C ASP A 6 -30.76 -19.71 -8.85
N LYS A 7 -30.40 -20.71 -9.63
CA LYS A 7 -30.03 -20.60 -11.03
C LYS A 7 -31.27 -20.49 -11.94
N GLU A 8 -32.44 -20.92 -11.45
CA GLU A 8 -33.71 -20.88 -12.15
C GLU A 8 -34.71 -19.95 -11.43
N VAL A 9 -35.57 -19.29 -12.21
CA VAL A 9 -36.55 -18.33 -11.66
C VAL A 9 -37.54 -18.99 -10.70
N ASP A 10 -37.91 -20.23 -10.97
CA ASP A 10 -38.86 -21.03 -10.19
C ASP A 10 -38.23 -22.14 -9.36
N GLY A 11 -36.91 -22.07 -9.12
CA GLY A 11 -36.17 -23.09 -8.38
C GLY A 11 -36.42 -23.09 -6.87
N PRO A 12 -35.89 -24.07 -6.14
CA PRO A 12 -36.07 -24.21 -4.69
C PRO A 12 -35.30 -23.10 -3.93
N ARG A 13 -36.01 -22.18 -3.31
CA ARG A 13 -35.48 -21.01 -2.59
C ARG A 13 -34.97 -21.36 -1.21
N GLU A 14 -33.95 -22.23 -1.12
CA GLU A 14 -33.48 -22.81 0.14
C GLU A 14 -32.33 -22.03 0.81
N ASN A 15 -31.30 -21.70 0.05
CA ASN A 15 -30.07 -21.11 0.59
C ASN A 15 -29.27 -20.31 -0.46
N LEU A 16 -28.06 -19.88 -0.11
CA LEU A 16 -27.15 -19.13 -0.99
C LEU A 16 -26.13 -20.00 -1.72
N HIS A 17 -26.14 -21.33 -1.58
CA HIS A 17 -25.18 -22.22 -2.24
C HIS A 17 -25.11 -22.04 -3.76
N PRO A 18 -26.23 -21.92 -4.50
CA PRO A 18 -26.17 -21.71 -5.95
C PRO A 18 -25.42 -20.46 -6.38
N LEU A 19 -25.47 -19.37 -5.56
CA LEU A 19 -24.69 -18.16 -5.81
C LEU A 19 -23.19 -18.40 -5.55
N LEU A 20 -22.85 -19.11 -4.47
CA LEU A 20 -21.47 -19.40 -4.13
C LEU A 20 -20.84 -20.34 -5.16
N ASP A 21 -21.59 -21.33 -5.64
CA ASP A 21 -21.14 -22.23 -6.71
C ASP A 21 -20.89 -21.46 -8.01
N LEU A 22 -21.78 -20.54 -8.37
CA LEU A 22 -21.62 -19.67 -9.53
C LEU A 22 -20.34 -18.80 -9.43
N ILE A 23 -20.07 -18.26 -8.25
CA ILE A 23 -18.84 -17.49 -7.99
C ILE A 23 -17.61 -18.38 -8.17
N MET A 24 -17.62 -19.58 -7.59
CA MET A 24 -16.50 -20.53 -7.70
C MET A 24 -16.26 -20.99 -9.15
N GLU A 25 -17.30 -21.09 -9.95
CA GLU A 25 -17.22 -21.50 -11.36
C GLU A 25 -16.67 -20.37 -12.26
N HIS A 26 -17.07 -19.13 -12.03
CA HIS A 26 -16.79 -18.01 -12.94
C HIS A 26 -15.65 -17.09 -12.49
N VAL A 27 -15.37 -17.01 -11.19
CA VAL A 27 -14.29 -16.17 -10.67
C VAL A 27 -12.99 -16.96 -10.62
N LYS A 28 -12.06 -16.64 -11.51
CA LYS A 28 -10.73 -17.26 -11.51
C LYS A 28 -10.00 -16.89 -10.22
N PRO A 29 -9.33 -17.85 -9.54
CA PRO A 29 -8.47 -17.55 -8.42
C PRO A 29 -7.31 -16.64 -8.87
N ALA A 30 -6.80 -15.82 -7.95
CA ALA A 30 -5.62 -15.02 -8.24
C ALA A 30 -4.42 -15.94 -8.51
N GLU A 31 -3.70 -15.68 -9.61
CA GLU A 31 -2.43 -16.36 -9.90
C GLU A 31 -1.36 -15.79 -8.96
N LEU A 32 -0.99 -16.56 -7.94
CA LEU A 32 -0.04 -16.16 -6.91
C LEU A 32 1.13 -17.13 -6.92
N ASP A 33 2.31 -16.62 -7.22
CA ASP A 33 3.54 -17.41 -7.20
C ASP A 33 4.43 -16.99 -6.04
N LYS A 34 4.47 -17.81 -4.99
CA LYS A 34 5.27 -17.59 -3.79
C LYS A 34 6.75 -17.93 -3.97
N THR A 35 7.10 -18.60 -5.06
CA THR A 35 8.48 -19.07 -5.33
C THR A 35 9.33 -18.03 -6.05
N LYS A 36 8.70 -17.06 -6.68
CA LYS A 36 9.38 -15.94 -7.35
C LYS A 36 10.01 -14.97 -6.34
N PRO A 37 10.98 -14.15 -6.78
CA PRO A 37 11.46 -13.02 -5.99
C PRO A 37 10.32 -12.09 -5.57
N PHE A 38 10.44 -11.51 -4.38
CA PHE A 38 9.45 -10.59 -3.84
C PHE A 38 9.20 -9.40 -4.76
N ALA A 39 7.94 -9.10 -5.03
CA ALA A 39 7.52 -7.86 -5.65
C ALA A 39 6.11 -7.44 -5.21
N MET A 40 5.97 -6.16 -4.91
CA MET A 40 4.75 -5.51 -4.42
C MET A 40 4.55 -4.18 -5.13
N LEU A 41 3.33 -3.88 -5.55
CA LEU A 41 2.96 -2.54 -6.02
C LEU A 41 2.54 -1.67 -4.84
N SER A 42 3.18 -0.51 -4.67
CA SER A 42 2.78 0.49 -3.68
C SER A 42 1.52 1.22 -4.14
N THR A 43 0.45 1.16 -3.34
CA THR A 43 -0.84 1.79 -3.66
C THR A 43 -1.19 2.95 -2.74
N LEU A 44 -0.69 2.95 -1.50
CA LEU A 44 -0.90 4.01 -0.53
C LEU A 44 0.40 4.34 0.20
N LEU A 45 0.51 5.60 0.61
CA LEU A 45 1.61 6.12 1.40
C LEU A 45 1.08 6.67 2.72
N TYR A 46 1.70 6.27 3.83
CA TYR A 46 1.47 6.85 5.15
C TYR A 46 2.75 7.46 5.71
N ALA A 47 2.60 8.55 6.44
CA ALA A 47 3.60 9.04 7.36
C ALA A 47 3.21 8.60 8.78
N ASP A 48 3.99 7.70 9.36
CA ASP A 48 3.81 7.25 10.73
C ASP A 48 4.87 7.94 11.61
N SER A 49 4.45 8.49 12.75
CA SER A 49 5.36 9.22 13.65
C SER A 49 6.48 8.33 14.24
N PHE A 50 6.27 7.01 14.28
CA PHE A 50 7.21 6.03 14.83
C PHE A 50 8.03 5.30 13.76
N LEU A 51 7.39 4.99 12.62
CA LEU A 51 7.97 4.19 11.56
C LEU A 51 8.48 5.05 10.40
N GLY A 52 8.14 6.33 10.41
CA GLY A 52 8.41 7.21 9.28
C GLY A 52 7.51 6.87 8.08
N ARG A 53 8.11 6.91 6.89
CA ARG A 53 7.43 6.63 5.64
C ARG A 53 7.07 5.16 5.54
N SER A 54 5.80 4.86 5.37
CA SER A 54 5.24 3.51 5.28
C SER A 54 4.43 3.36 4.01
N LEU A 55 4.67 2.29 3.27
CA LEU A 55 4.04 2.00 1.99
C LEU A 55 3.07 0.84 2.16
N VAL A 56 1.89 0.97 1.58
CA VAL A 56 0.87 -0.09 1.57
C VAL A 56 0.69 -0.61 0.18
N GLY A 57 0.60 -1.92 0.06
CA GLY A 57 0.35 -2.56 -1.21
C GLY A 57 0.03 -4.04 -1.06
N ARG A 58 -0.38 -4.63 -2.17
CA ARG A 58 -0.54 -6.08 -2.25
C ARG A 58 0.74 -6.70 -2.78
N ILE A 59 1.20 -7.75 -2.12
CA ILE A 59 2.31 -8.57 -2.62
C ILE A 59 1.81 -9.33 -3.86
N SER A 60 2.40 -9.04 -5.01
CA SER A 60 2.01 -9.65 -6.29
C SER A 60 2.68 -11.01 -6.50
N GLN A 61 3.90 -11.17 -6.02
CA GLN A 61 4.66 -12.41 -6.10
C GLN A 61 5.69 -12.49 -4.97
N GLY A 62 6.14 -13.71 -4.70
CA GLY A 62 7.19 -13.99 -3.73
C GLY A 62 6.75 -13.83 -2.28
N THR A 63 7.74 -13.61 -1.43
CA THR A 63 7.57 -13.53 0.03
C THR A 63 8.39 -12.38 0.58
N ALA A 64 7.76 -11.49 1.33
CA ALA A 64 8.41 -10.40 2.05
C ALA A 64 8.82 -10.86 3.44
N LYS A 65 10.08 -10.66 3.85
CA LYS A 65 10.59 -10.98 5.19
C LYS A 65 11.16 -9.74 5.85
N ALA A 66 10.99 -9.64 7.16
CA ALA A 66 11.63 -8.57 7.91
C ALA A 66 13.17 -8.63 7.76
N ASN A 67 13.80 -7.48 7.68
CA ASN A 67 15.25 -7.26 7.49
C ASN A 67 15.84 -7.71 6.13
N GLN A 68 15.02 -8.15 5.16
CA GLN A 68 15.54 -8.41 3.81
C GLN A 68 15.90 -7.11 3.08
N PRO A 69 16.92 -7.14 2.19
CA PRO A 69 17.21 -6.01 1.31
C PRO A 69 16.09 -5.85 0.29
N ILE A 70 15.66 -4.62 0.06
CA ILE A 70 14.64 -4.27 -0.92
C ILE A 70 15.05 -3.03 -1.70
N LYS A 71 14.50 -2.88 -2.89
CA LYS A 71 14.59 -1.65 -3.69
C LYS A 71 13.21 -1.21 -4.15
N ALA A 72 13.11 0.06 -4.50
CA ALA A 72 11.96 0.63 -5.20
C ALA A 72 12.38 0.97 -6.64
N ILE A 73 11.55 0.59 -7.60
CA ILE A 73 11.69 0.95 -9.01
C ILE A 73 10.41 1.64 -9.49
N ASN A 74 10.58 2.67 -10.32
CA ASN A 74 9.45 3.39 -10.90
C ASN A 74 8.86 2.62 -12.10
N LEU A 75 7.80 3.16 -12.71
CA LEU A 75 7.15 2.55 -13.88
C LEU A 75 8.06 2.42 -15.11
N LYS A 76 9.21 3.15 -15.15
CA LYS A 76 10.20 3.05 -16.22
C LYS A 76 11.29 2.02 -15.93
N GLY A 77 11.23 1.34 -14.77
CA GLY A 77 12.26 0.41 -14.34
C GLY A 77 13.50 1.08 -13.71
N GLU A 78 13.49 2.39 -13.49
CA GLU A 78 14.60 3.11 -12.87
C GLU A 78 14.53 2.93 -11.34
N LYS A 79 15.70 2.68 -10.74
CA LYS A 79 15.80 2.59 -9.27
C LYS A 79 15.57 3.96 -8.63
N VAL A 80 14.56 4.05 -7.76
CA VAL A 80 14.20 5.25 -7.00
C VAL A 80 14.85 5.26 -5.63
N ASP A 81 14.86 4.07 -4.97
CA ASP A 81 15.33 3.92 -3.60
C ASP A 81 15.85 2.50 -3.35
N GLU A 82 16.65 2.35 -2.30
CA GLU A 82 17.06 1.04 -1.80
C GLU A 82 17.22 1.07 -0.29
N GLY A 83 16.90 -0.03 0.37
CA GLY A 83 16.99 -0.12 1.82
C GLY A 83 16.76 -1.53 2.33
N LYS A 84 16.41 -1.63 3.59
CA LYS A 84 15.99 -2.88 4.22
C LYS A 84 14.55 -2.75 4.66
N LEU A 85 13.78 -3.80 4.48
CA LEU A 85 12.43 -3.92 4.98
C LEU A 85 12.47 -4.01 6.51
N THR A 86 12.31 -2.87 7.20
CA THR A 86 12.49 -2.81 8.65
C THR A 86 11.34 -3.45 9.42
N LYS A 87 10.11 -3.26 8.95
CA LYS A 87 8.90 -3.83 9.55
C LYS A 87 7.85 -4.12 8.50
N ILE A 88 7.07 -5.17 8.77
CA ILE A 88 5.90 -5.57 7.98
C ILE A 88 4.70 -5.64 8.92
N PHE A 89 3.57 -5.12 8.46
CA PHE A 89 2.29 -5.25 9.16
C PHE A 89 1.23 -5.76 8.20
N ARG A 90 0.26 -6.47 8.75
CA ARG A 90 -0.97 -6.88 8.06
C ARG A 90 -2.17 -6.27 8.77
N TYR A 91 -3.23 -6.01 8.03
CA TYR A 91 -4.50 -5.62 8.62
C TYR A 91 -5.32 -6.85 8.99
N GLU A 92 -5.71 -6.93 10.27
CA GLU A 92 -6.71 -7.88 10.78
C GLU A 92 -7.95 -7.08 11.21
N GLY A 93 -8.94 -7.03 10.31
CA GLY A 93 -10.02 -6.06 10.42
C GLY A 93 -9.49 -4.63 10.30
N THR A 94 -9.63 -3.83 11.35
CA THR A 94 -9.14 -2.44 11.41
C THR A 94 -7.80 -2.29 12.13
N LYS A 95 -7.25 -3.37 12.68
CA LYS A 95 -6.01 -3.33 13.46
C LYS A 95 -4.79 -3.66 12.60
N LYS A 96 -3.74 -2.88 12.74
CA LYS A 96 -2.41 -3.19 12.20
C LYS A 96 -1.71 -4.20 13.12
N VAL A 97 -1.39 -5.37 12.62
CA VAL A 97 -0.70 -6.43 13.36
C VAL A 97 0.69 -6.63 12.73
N PRO A 98 1.78 -6.58 13.52
CA PRO A 98 3.11 -6.86 13.01
C PRO A 98 3.22 -8.34 12.63
N ILE A 99 3.85 -8.60 11.49
CA ILE A 99 4.15 -9.94 10.98
C ILE A 99 5.62 -10.03 10.59
N GLU A 100 6.19 -11.22 10.63
CA GLU A 100 7.57 -11.45 10.21
C GLU A 100 7.67 -11.77 8.71
N ILE A 101 6.63 -12.37 8.17
CA ILE A 101 6.57 -12.85 6.79
C ILE A 101 5.22 -12.47 6.19
N GLY A 102 5.27 -11.82 5.01
CA GLY A 102 4.11 -11.59 4.14
C GLY A 102 4.26 -12.39 2.86
N GLU A 103 3.18 -13.00 2.37
CA GLU A 103 3.19 -13.86 1.19
C GLU A 103 2.42 -13.23 0.02
N ALA A 104 2.70 -13.71 -1.19
CA ALA A 104 1.95 -13.30 -2.38
C ALA A 104 0.44 -13.39 -2.14
N GLY A 105 -0.27 -12.29 -2.40
CA GLY A 105 -1.69 -12.10 -2.13
C GLY A 105 -2.00 -11.27 -0.88
N ASP A 106 -1.10 -11.20 0.07
CA ASP A 106 -1.30 -10.39 1.28
C ASP A 106 -1.27 -8.88 0.97
N ILE A 107 -2.13 -8.13 1.65
CA ILE A 107 -2.06 -6.67 1.70
C ILE A 107 -1.27 -6.30 2.94
N VAL A 108 -0.12 -5.69 2.72
CA VAL A 108 0.83 -5.37 3.78
C VAL A 108 1.18 -3.89 3.84
N VAL A 109 1.59 -3.45 5.01
CA VAL A 109 2.23 -2.16 5.24
C VAL A 109 3.70 -2.43 5.51
N ILE A 110 4.56 -1.81 4.74
CA ILE A 110 6.02 -1.97 4.88
C ILE A 110 6.68 -0.63 5.19
N ALA A 111 7.76 -0.69 5.97
CA ALA A 111 8.62 0.45 6.26
C ALA A 111 10.08 0.11 5.95
N GLY A 112 10.88 1.13 5.62
CA GLY A 112 12.31 0.95 5.35
C GLY A 112 12.82 1.62 4.08
N LEU A 113 11.95 2.35 3.37
CA LEU A 113 12.28 3.15 2.20
C LEU A 113 11.88 4.61 2.45
N GLU A 114 12.74 5.54 2.06
CA GLU A 114 12.54 6.98 2.32
C GLU A 114 11.98 7.74 1.11
N LYS A 115 12.34 7.33 -0.10
CA LYS A 115 12.02 8.04 -1.35
C LYS A 115 10.94 7.36 -2.19
N ALA A 116 10.65 6.08 -1.91
CA ALA A 116 9.64 5.33 -2.64
C ALA A 116 8.25 5.97 -2.54
N ASN A 117 7.48 5.92 -3.60
CA ASN A 117 6.18 6.57 -3.75
C ASN A 117 5.06 5.59 -4.13
N VAL A 118 3.86 6.14 -4.24
CA VAL A 118 2.73 5.42 -4.83
C VAL A 118 3.02 5.14 -6.30
N ALA A 119 2.57 3.98 -6.80
CA ALA A 119 2.83 3.41 -8.12
C ALA A 119 4.26 2.90 -8.33
N ASP A 120 5.17 3.01 -7.36
CA ASP A 120 6.46 2.34 -7.42
C ASP A 120 6.32 0.85 -7.09
N THR A 121 7.16 0.03 -7.72
CA THR A 121 7.29 -1.39 -7.39
C THR A 121 8.37 -1.57 -6.34
N ILE A 122 7.99 -2.14 -5.20
CA ILE A 122 8.91 -2.52 -4.14
C ILE A 122 9.26 -3.99 -4.33
N CYS A 123 10.53 -4.30 -4.44
CA CYS A 123 10.95 -5.65 -4.83
C CYS A 123 12.33 -6.02 -4.29
N ASP A 124 12.66 -7.31 -4.44
CA ASP A 124 14.00 -7.81 -4.21
C ASP A 124 15.01 -7.15 -5.17
N PRO A 125 16.30 -7.02 -4.77
CA PRO A 125 17.33 -6.35 -5.58
C PRO A 125 17.51 -6.92 -6.99
N GLU A 126 17.19 -8.19 -7.21
CA GLU A 126 17.33 -8.88 -8.51
C GLU A 126 16.17 -8.60 -9.48
N VAL A 127 15.02 -8.10 -9.02
CA VAL A 127 13.85 -7.82 -9.87
C VAL A 127 14.06 -6.47 -10.57
N ASN A 128 13.97 -6.45 -11.90
CA ASN A 128 14.15 -5.23 -12.70
C ASN A 128 12.88 -4.82 -13.45
N ASP A 129 11.90 -5.71 -13.55
CA ASP A 129 10.66 -5.44 -14.26
C ASP A 129 9.63 -4.83 -13.31
N PRO A 130 9.14 -3.59 -13.55
CA PRO A 130 8.13 -2.98 -12.72
C PRO A 130 6.76 -3.65 -12.90
N ILE A 131 5.99 -3.72 -11.83
CA ILE A 131 4.60 -4.17 -11.89
C ILE A 131 3.80 -3.09 -12.64
N PRO A 132 3.02 -3.46 -13.67
CA PRO A 132 2.19 -2.50 -14.39
C PRO A 132 1.22 -1.78 -13.45
N ALA A 133 1.21 -0.46 -13.51
CA ALA A 133 0.30 0.39 -12.75
C ALA A 133 -0.15 1.57 -13.61
N THR A 134 -1.31 2.14 -13.28
CA THR A 134 -1.76 3.36 -13.90
C THR A 134 -0.88 4.52 -13.44
N PRO A 135 -0.28 5.28 -14.36
CA PRO A 135 0.52 6.45 -13.99
C PRO A 135 -0.35 7.47 -13.27
N ILE A 136 0.23 8.10 -12.24
CA ILE A 136 -0.41 9.19 -11.51
C ILE A 136 -0.08 10.48 -12.25
N ASP A 137 -1.10 11.28 -12.56
CA ASP A 137 -0.90 12.58 -13.18
C ASP A 137 -0.06 13.50 -12.29
N PRO A 138 0.88 14.25 -12.86
CA PRO A 138 1.69 15.19 -12.09
C PRO A 138 0.80 16.30 -11.50
N PRO A 139 1.17 16.86 -10.34
CA PRO A 139 0.43 17.97 -9.75
C PRO A 139 0.41 19.18 -10.69
N THR A 140 -0.77 19.76 -10.88
CA THR A 140 -0.99 20.92 -11.76
C THR A 140 -0.75 22.25 -11.05
N MET A 141 -0.75 22.25 -9.71
CA MET A 141 -0.53 23.44 -8.89
C MET A 141 0.43 23.14 -7.76
N SER A 142 1.20 24.14 -7.37
CA SER A 142 2.04 24.13 -6.16
C SER A 142 1.73 25.32 -5.28
N ILE A 143 1.79 25.13 -3.97
CA ILE A 143 1.69 26.21 -2.97
C ILE A 143 2.92 26.17 -2.08
N THR A 144 3.39 27.35 -1.67
CA THR A 144 4.46 27.46 -0.69
C THR A 144 3.87 27.91 0.64
N ILE A 145 4.10 27.11 1.67
CA ILE A 145 3.69 27.44 3.04
C ILE A 145 4.95 27.73 3.85
N SER A 146 5.04 28.94 4.38
CA SER A 146 6.19 29.39 5.16
C SER A 146 5.76 29.95 6.52
N VAL A 147 6.72 30.08 7.41
CA VAL A 147 6.51 30.76 8.70
C VAL A 147 6.16 32.22 8.46
N ASN A 148 5.18 32.74 9.20
CA ASN A 148 4.86 34.14 9.14
C ASN A 148 5.99 34.98 9.78
N SER A 149 6.70 35.73 8.97
CA SER A 149 7.79 36.63 9.38
C SER A 149 7.33 38.10 9.64
N SER A 150 6.02 38.36 9.65
CA SER A 150 5.44 39.68 9.96
C SER A 150 5.77 40.10 11.40
N PRO A 151 5.94 41.41 11.67
CA PRO A 151 6.09 41.93 13.03
C PRO A 151 4.91 41.58 13.97
N LEU A 152 3.75 41.25 13.40
CA LEU A 152 2.54 40.83 14.13
C LEU A 152 2.45 39.30 14.29
N ALA A 153 3.48 38.54 13.88
CA ALA A 153 3.50 37.11 14.05
C ALA A 153 3.42 36.72 15.54
N GLY A 154 2.51 35.82 15.89
CA GLY A 154 2.34 35.33 17.26
C GLY A 154 1.29 36.07 18.09
N THR A 155 0.67 37.13 17.58
CA THR A 155 -0.42 37.84 18.29
C THR A 155 -1.70 37.00 18.34
N GLU A 156 -2.01 36.24 17.28
CA GLU A 156 -3.23 35.42 17.19
C GLU A 156 -2.98 33.88 17.13
N GLY A 157 -1.74 33.45 17.17
CA GLY A 157 -1.41 32.01 17.09
C GLY A 157 -0.05 31.69 17.69
N LYS A 158 0.05 30.53 18.35
CA LYS A 158 1.29 30.05 19.01
C LYS A 158 2.03 28.99 18.24
N LYS A 159 1.48 28.43 17.14
CA LYS A 159 2.07 27.36 16.34
C LYS A 159 2.70 27.91 15.07
N LEU A 160 3.87 28.51 15.19
CA LEU A 160 4.51 29.32 14.14
C LEU A 160 5.80 28.76 13.59
N THR A 161 6.28 27.62 14.11
CA THR A 161 7.55 27.03 13.67
C THR A 161 7.38 26.21 12.40
N SER A 162 8.42 26.15 11.56
CA SER A 162 8.44 25.31 10.35
C SER A 162 8.18 23.84 10.66
N THR A 163 8.65 23.34 11.80
CA THR A 163 8.39 21.98 12.26
C THR A 163 6.91 21.74 12.52
N GLN A 164 6.25 22.66 13.23
CA GLN A 164 4.80 22.56 13.50
C GLN A 164 3.95 22.63 12.23
N ILE A 165 4.37 23.44 11.25
CA ILE A 165 3.70 23.51 9.94
C ILE A 165 3.88 22.17 9.21
N ARG A 166 5.10 21.63 9.16
CA ARG A 166 5.38 20.36 8.53
C ARG A 166 4.59 19.22 9.18
N ASP A 167 4.58 19.11 10.51
CA ASP A 167 3.87 18.07 11.25
C ASP A 167 2.33 18.12 11.06
N ARG A 168 1.83 19.25 10.57
CA ARG A 168 0.40 19.42 10.26
C ARG A 168 0.05 19.05 8.82
N LEU A 169 1.02 19.10 7.91
CA LEU A 169 0.84 18.91 6.47
C LEU A 169 1.18 17.48 6.00
N VAL A 170 1.90 16.72 6.83
CA VAL A 170 2.35 15.32 6.51
C VAL A 170 1.42 14.26 7.15
#